data_d27b44e4f7de04812f09b9c37e8621ef
#
_entry.id   d27b44e4f7de04812f09b9c37e8621ef
#
_cell.length_a   1.000
_cell.length_b   1.000
_cell.length_c   1.000
_cell.angle_alpha   90.00
_cell.angle_beta   90.00
_cell.angle_gamma   90.00
#
_symmetry.space_group_name_H-M   'P 1'
#
loop_
_entity.id
_entity.type
_entity.pdbx_description
1 polymer ?
#
loop_
_entity_poly.entity_id
_entity_poly.type
_entity_poly.pdbx_seq_one_letter_code
_entity_poly.pdbx_strand_id
1 'polypeptide(L)'
;MDKLLVSPNPHIHTAVSTRSLMRDVVIALLPATVVSIVFYGLSMLLVTAVSVVSCVLLEYLITRFLLKKPSTICDWSASVTGLLLALNLPSTTPWWVVFIGAVVAIGVAKMTFGGLGQNVFNPAIAGRVFLLISFPTYMTDWKAPQGLFGADAVSGATPLGLIKEGLLQGQTVTGIMAENGFSYGQMLFANIGGTAGEISAIALLAGFVYLLVRRVIRPHITLSIWATVAVVSLIFWLCAPERFTDPLLNLLTGGMILGSCVMATDYVTSPMSIKGGVIFGVGIGFITMMIRYFGSYPEGMSFAILIMNAVVPLLNMWFHQKKYGRD
;
A
#
# COMPACT_ATOMS: atom_id res chain seq x y z
N MET A 1 -18.25 46.48 27.29
CA MET A 1 -19.06 45.27 27.03
C MET A 1 -18.11 44.23 26.42
N ASP A 2 -17.70 43.27 27.23
CA ASP A 2 -16.84 42.16 26.74
C ASP A 2 -17.64 41.33 25.76
N LYS A 3 -17.12 41.20 24.53
CA LYS A 3 -17.76 40.38 23.50
C LYS A 3 -17.62 38.93 23.95
N LEU A 4 -18.73 38.27 24.24
CA LEU A 4 -18.78 36.84 24.46
C LEU A 4 -18.30 36.15 23.18
N LEU A 5 -17.21 35.40 23.27
CA LEU A 5 -16.66 34.60 22.18
C LEU A 5 -17.45 33.28 22.14
N VAL A 6 -18.35 33.14 21.18
CA VAL A 6 -19.09 31.91 20.96
C VAL A 6 -18.31 31.11 19.90
N SER A 7 -17.67 30.01 20.32
CA SER A 7 -17.03 29.06 19.38
C SER A 7 -17.99 27.94 19.02
N PRO A 8 -17.99 27.47 17.76
CA PRO A 8 -18.80 26.31 17.39
C PRO A 8 -18.24 25.03 18.02
N ASN A 9 -19.13 24.07 18.33
CA ASN A 9 -18.74 22.75 18.80
C ASN A 9 -17.89 22.01 17.73
N PRO A 10 -16.89 21.20 18.16
CA PRO A 10 -16.53 20.84 19.54
C PRO A 10 -15.62 21.87 20.22
N HIS A 11 -15.82 22.09 21.52
CA HIS A 11 -15.02 23.01 22.33
C HIS A 11 -13.69 22.42 22.81
N ILE A 12 -13.52 21.10 22.67
CA ILE A 12 -12.29 20.38 23.03
C ILE A 12 -11.49 20.13 21.76
N HIS A 13 -10.29 20.71 21.69
CA HIS A 13 -9.36 20.55 20.58
C HIS A 13 -8.16 19.71 21.02
N THR A 14 -7.70 18.80 20.15
CA THR A 14 -6.45 18.08 20.36
C THR A 14 -5.29 18.82 19.68
N ALA A 15 -4.06 18.65 20.20
CA ALA A 15 -2.85 19.18 19.56
C ALA A 15 -2.50 18.44 18.25
N VAL A 16 -3.18 17.32 17.95
CA VAL A 16 -2.94 16.50 16.75
C VAL A 16 -3.71 17.09 15.58
N SER A 17 -3.00 17.51 14.55
CA SER A 17 -3.56 18.02 13.30
C SER A 17 -3.40 17.01 12.17
N THR A 18 -4.24 17.07 11.14
CA THR A 18 -4.12 16.27 9.92
C THR A 18 -2.73 16.39 9.31
N ARG A 19 -2.17 17.61 9.31
CA ARG A 19 -0.82 17.87 8.82
C ARG A 19 0.24 17.11 9.61
N SER A 20 0.13 17.01 10.94
CA SER A 20 1.10 16.27 11.74
C SER A 20 1.02 14.76 11.48
N LEU A 21 -0.20 14.22 11.32
CA LEU A 21 -0.42 12.81 11.02
C LEU A 21 0.15 12.43 9.65
N MET A 22 -0.15 13.21 8.61
CA MET A 22 0.37 12.95 7.25
C MET A 22 1.90 13.08 7.19
N ARG A 23 2.48 14.05 7.91
CA ARG A 23 3.94 14.17 8.04
C ARG A 23 4.55 12.92 8.70
N ASP A 24 3.94 12.39 9.76
CA ASP A 24 4.42 11.18 10.42
C ASP A 24 4.35 9.96 9.48
N VAL A 25 3.34 9.87 8.61
CA VAL A 25 3.29 8.83 7.56
C VAL A 25 4.40 9.00 6.54
N VAL A 26 4.70 10.22 6.09
CA VAL A 26 5.86 10.48 5.21
C VAL A 26 7.15 10.02 5.86
N ILE A 27 7.38 10.38 7.13
CA ILE A 27 8.58 9.97 7.88
C ILE A 27 8.67 8.45 7.98
N ALA A 28 7.56 7.76 8.22
CA ALA A 28 7.51 6.30 8.29
C ALA A 28 7.86 5.62 6.96
N LEU A 29 7.55 6.25 5.83
CA LEU A 29 7.86 5.72 4.50
C LEU A 29 9.29 6.04 4.03
N LEU A 30 9.97 7.03 4.64
CA LEU A 30 11.33 7.42 4.25
C LEU A 30 12.34 6.27 4.28
N PRO A 31 12.41 5.41 5.32
CA PRO A 31 13.36 4.29 5.33
C PRO A 31 13.19 3.36 4.12
N ALA A 32 11.95 2.99 3.79
CA ALA A 32 11.65 2.14 2.64
C ALA A 32 12.00 2.85 1.32
N THR A 33 11.71 4.14 1.21
CA THR A 33 12.04 4.95 0.02
C THR A 33 13.56 5.05 -0.16
N VAL A 34 14.31 5.31 0.90
CA VAL A 34 15.78 5.39 0.83
C VAL A 34 16.38 4.05 0.43
N VAL A 35 15.95 2.96 1.05
CA VAL A 35 16.40 1.62 0.70
C VAL A 35 16.10 1.30 -0.77
N SER A 36 14.89 1.60 -1.26
CA SER A 36 14.53 1.36 -2.65
C SER A 36 15.38 2.17 -3.64
N ILE A 37 15.72 3.43 -3.30
CA ILE A 37 16.63 4.25 -4.12
C ILE A 37 18.05 3.68 -4.10
N VAL A 38 18.54 3.20 -2.96
CA VAL A 38 19.88 2.60 -2.86
C VAL A 38 19.99 1.34 -3.72
N PHE A 39 18.95 0.50 -3.76
CA PHE A 39 18.98 -0.76 -4.50
C PHE A 39 18.62 -0.63 -5.99
N TYR A 40 17.69 0.24 -6.35
CA TYR A 40 17.27 0.45 -7.76
C TYR A 40 17.90 1.66 -8.43
N GLY A 41 18.67 2.46 -7.68
CA GLY A 41 19.44 3.57 -8.22
C GLY A 41 18.59 4.76 -8.67
N LEU A 42 19.13 5.50 -9.66
CA LEU A 42 18.56 6.75 -10.16
C LEU A 42 17.17 6.56 -10.78
N SER A 43 16.88 5.41 -11.37
CA SER A 43 15.57 5.13 -11.96
C SER A 43 14.45 5.22 -10.91
N MET A 44 14.67 4.66 -9.72
CA MET A 44 13.70 4.74 -8.64
C MET A 44 13.57 6.14 -8.06
N LEU A 45 14.66 6.90 -7.99
CA LEU A 45 14.63 8.30 -7.59
C LEU A 45 13.76 9.12 -8.56
N LEU A 46 13.89 8.89 -9.86
CA LEU A 46 13.08 9.56 -10.88
C LEU A 46 11.59 9.19 -10.76
N VAL A 47 11.26 7.89 -10.63
CA VAL A 47 9.87 7.44 -10.43
C VAL A 47 9.27 8.10 -9.18
N THR A 48 10.01 8.12 -8.07
CA THR A 48 9.53 8.73 -6.82
C THR A 48 9.34 10.23 -6.96
N ALA A 49 10.31 10.94 -7.55
CA ALA A 49 10.23 12.38 -7.75
C ALA A 49 9.05 12.75 -8.68
N VAL A 50 8.92 12.07 -9.82
CA VAL A 50 7.80 12.30 -10.77
C VAL A 50 6.47 12.02 -10.11
N SER A 51 6.34 10.93 -9.37
CA SER A 51 5.09 10.57 -8.68
C SER A 51 4.69 11.63 -7.65
N VAL A 52 5.61 12.04 -6.76
CA VAL A 52 5.32 13.03 -5.71
C VAL A 52 5.02 14.40 -6.32
N VAL A 53 5.85 14.86 -7.25
CA VAL A 53 5.66 16.17 -7.92
C VAL A 53 4.35 16.19 -8.69
N SER A 54 4.04 15.14 -9.45
CA SER A 54 2.79 15.04 -10.20
C SER A 54 1.58 15.05 -9.28
N CYS A 55 1.59 14.30 -8.18
CA CYS A 55 0.49 14.28 -7.22
C CYS A 55 0.26 15.65 -6.58
N VAL A 56 1.33 16.33 -6.14
CA VAL A 56 1.24 17.66 -5.53
C VAL A 56 0.77 18.70 -6.54
N LEU A 57 1.32 18.68 -7.76
CA LEU A 57 0.94 19.60 -8.82
C LEU A 57 -0.53 19.43 -9.22
N LEU A 58 -0.98 18.19 -9.41
CA LEU A 58 -2.36 17.87 -9.78
C LEU A 58 -3.34 18.30 -8.68
N GLU A 59 -3.03 18.04 -7.42
CA GLU A 59 -3.87 18.49 -6.30
C GLU A 59 -3.96 20.02 -6.27
N TYR A 60 -2.84 20.72 -6.51
CA TYR A 60 -2.83 22.18 -6.61
C TYR A 60 -3.71 22.69 -7.75
N LEU A 61 -3.51 22.18 -8.95
CA LEU A 61 -4.24 22.61 -10.14
C LEU A 61 -5.74 22.37 -9.98
N ILE A 62 -6.14 21.19 -9.52
CA ILE A 62 -7.56 20.83 -9.32
C ILE A 62 -8.16 21.72 -8.23
N THR A 63 -7.50 21.88 -7.09
CA THR A 63 -8.03 22.67 -5.97
C THR A 63 -8.16 24.13 -6.33
N ARG A 64 -7.13 24.70 -6.99
CA ARG A 64 -7.09 26.13 -7.29
C ARG A 64 -7.98 26.52 -8.45
N PHE A 65 -7.90 25.76 -9.55
CA PHE A 65 -8.56 26.14 -10.81
C PHE A 65 -9.92 25.51 -11.01
N LEU A 66 -10.08 24.23 -10.62
CA LEU A 66 -11.35 23.51 -10.85
C LEU A 66 -12.32 23.72 -9.69
N LEU A 67 -11.86 23.49 -8.44
CA LEU A 67 -12.71 23.60 -7.25
C LEU A 67 -12.78 25.02 -6.67
N LYS A 68 -11.86 25.91 -7.06
CA LYS A 68 -11.76 27.30 -6.56
C LYS A 68 -11.73 27.39 -5.03
N LYS A 69 -11.12 26.40 -4.39
CA LYS A 69 -10.94 26.32 -2.92
C LYS A 69 -9.51 26.75 -2.52
N PRO A 70 -9.27 27.09 -1.24
CA PRO A 70 -7.92 27.30 -0.75
C PRO A 70 -7.07 26.05 -0.93
N SER A 71 -5.77 26.21 -1.21
CA SER A 71 -4.85 25.12 -1.49
C SER A 71 -4.66 24.22 -0.26
N THR A 72 -4.74 22.90 -0.46
CA THR A 72 -4.55 21.85 0.55
C THR A 72 -3.14 21.26 0.56
N ILE A 73 -2.20 21.78 -0.25
CA ILE A 73 -0.83 21.24 -0.40
C ILE A 73 -0.10 21.10 0.94
N CYS A 74 -0.32 22.03 1.86
CA CYS A 74 0.33 22.04 3.16
C CYS A 74 -0.07 20.85 4.08
N ASP A 75 -1.07 20.07 3.69
CA ASP A 75 -1.55 18.90 4.48
C ASP A 75 -0.67 17.66 4.29
N TRP A 76 0.27 17.66 3.37
CA TRP A 76 1.16 16.54 3.01
C TRP A 76 0.44 15.31 2.40
N SER A 77 -0.87 15.35 2.27
CA SER A 77 -1.67 14.20 1.81
C SER A 77 -1.37 13.81 0.35
N ALA A 78 -1.10 14.79 -0.55
CA ALA A 78 -0.66 14.51 -1.90
C ALA A 78 0.72 13.85 -1.94
N SER A 79 1.63 14.29 -1.05
CA SER A 79 2.97 13.70 -0.94
C SER A 79 2.91 12.25 -0.45
N VAL A 80 2.05 11.95 0.53
CA VAL A 80 1.79 10.57 0.98
C VAL A 80 1.27 9.72 -0.18
N THR A 81 0.27 10.21 -0.92
CA THR A 81 -0.27 9.49 -2.09
C THR A 81 0.80 9.24 -3.14
N GLY A 82 1.64 10.25 -3.45
CA GLY A 82 2.73 10.12 -4.41
C GLY A 82 3.81 9.14 -3.97
N LEU A 83 4.21 9.15 -2.69
CA LEU A 83 5.17 8.18 -2.15
C LEU A 83 4.62 6.75 -2.16
N LEU A 84 3.37 6.56 -1.72
CA LEU A 84 2.73 5.25 -1.75
C LEU A 84 2.56 4.73 -3.18
N LEU A 85 2.19 5.58 -4.13
CA LEU A 85 2.11 5.21 -5.53
C LEU A 85 3.49 4.79 -6.05
N ALA A 86 4.53 5.59 -5.82
CA ALA A 86 5.89 5.28 -6.25
C ALA A 86 6.40 3.95 -5.69
N LEU A 87 6.20 3.68 -4.38
CA LEU A 87 6.60 2.43 -3.74
C LEU A 87 5.86 1.20 -4.29
N ASN A 88 4.72 1.40 -4.94
CA ASN A 88 3.95 0.33 -5.58
C ASN A 88 4.26 0.13 -7.06
N LEU A 89 5.13 0.95 -7.65
CA LEU A 89 5.51 0.87 -9.06
C LEU A 89 6.85 0.16 -9.24
N PRO A 90 7.08 -0.50 -10.39
CA PRO A 90 8.41 -0.93 -10.82
C PRO A 90 9.35 0.27 -11.03
N SER A 91 10.63 0.08 -10.79
CA SER A 91 11.65 1.10 -11.06
C SER A 91 11.86 1.40 -12.55
N THR A 92 11.38 0.51 -13.44
CA THR A 92 11.40 0.65 -14.90
C THR A 92 10.28 1.51 -15.45
N THR A 93 9.28 1.85 -14.64
CA THR A 93 8.07 2.53 -15.11
C THR A 93 8.40 3.88 -15.75
N PRO A 94 7.98 4.13 -17.02
CA PRO A 94 8.22 5.40 -17.68
C PRO A 94 7.51 6.55 -16.97
N TRP A 95 8.09 7.75 -17.01
CA TRP A 95 7.56 8.94 -16.33
C TRP A 95 6.11 9.28 -16.71
N TRP A 96 5.71 9.07 -17.97
CA TRP A 96 4.34 9.34 -18.42
C TRP A 96 3.30 8.36 -17.87
N VAL A 97 3.68 7.08 -17.64
CA VAL A 97 2.82 6.09 -16.96
C VAL A 97 2.63 6.49 -15.51
N VAL A 98 3.71 6.89 -14.82
CA VAL A 98 3.65 7.41 -13.45
C VAL A 98 2.73 8.62 -13.36
N PHE A 99 2.82 9.54 -14.32
CA PHE A 99 1.96 10.72 -14.40
C PHE A 99 0.47 10.34 -14.58
N ILE A 100 0.16 9.39 -15.47
CA ILE A 100 -1.22 8.89 -15.63
C ILE A 100 -1.73 8.26 -14.32
N GLY A 101 -0.90 7.47 -13.64
CA GLY A 101 -1.22 6.93 -12.32
C GLY A 101 -1.54 8.03 -11.29
N ALA A 102 -0.75 9.10 -11.27
CA ALA A 102 -1.00 10.25 -10.41
C ALA A 102 -2.31 10.98 -10.75
N VAL A 103 -2.65 11.12 -12.05
CA VAL A 103 -3.93 11.68 -12.50
C VAL A 103 -5.10 10.86 -11.99
N VAL A 104 -5.03 9.54 -12.07
CA VAL A 104 -6.09 8.67 -11.55
C VAL A 104 -6.15 8.71 -10.02
N ALA A 105 -5.01 8.64 -9.36
CA ALA A 105 -4.94 8.66 -7.89
C ALA A 105 -5.49 9.99 -7.31
N ILE A 106 -5.01 11.11 -7.79
CA ILE A 106 -5.42 12.43 -7.26
C ILE A 106 -6.72 12.89 -7.92
N GLY A 107 -6.81 12.88 -9.26
CA GLY A 107 -7.97 13.40 -10.00
C GLY A 107 -9.21 12.56 -9.73
N VAL A 108 -9.14 11.26 -10.04
CA VAL A 108 -10.32 10.39 -9.98
C VAL A 108 -10.59 9.86 -8.57
N ALA A 109 -9.60 9.30 -7.87
CA ALA A 109 -9.87 8.62 -6.62
C ALA A 109 -9.94 9.54 -5.39
N LYS A 110 -9.33 10.75 -5.45
CA LYS A 110 -9.29 11.68 -4.31
C LYS A 110 -10.18 12.90 -4.51
N MET A 111 -9.96 13.66 -5.60
CA MET A 111 -10.56 14.99 -5.74
C MET A 111 -12.01 14.97 -6.22
N THR A 112 -12.44 13.97 -6.99
CA THR A 112 -13.85 13.81 -7.41
C THR A 112 -14.78 13.59 -6.24
N PHE A 113 -14.30 12.96 -5.17
CA PHE A 113 -15.09 12.73 -3.94
C PHE A 113 -15.08 13.92 -2.97
N GLY A 114 -14.27 14.95 -3.24
CA GLY A 114 -14.23 16.16 -2.41
C GLY A 114 -12.88 16.41 -1.71
N GLY A 115 -11.88 15.57 -1.91
CA GLY A 115 -10.53 15.70 -1.35
C GLY A 115 -10.28 14.83 -0.12
N LEU A 116 -9.32 15.23 0.70
CA LEU A 116 -8.93 14.47 1.88
C LEU A 116 -10.10 14.27 2.84
N GLY A 117 -10.29 13.05 3.28
CA GLY A 117 -11.35 12.67 4.24
C GLY A 117 -12.67 12.23 3.62
N GLN A 118 -12.86 12.38 2.29
CA GLN A 118 -14.09 12.02 1.60
C GLN A 118 -13.92 10.93 0.55
N ASN A 119 -12.67 10.50 0.29
CA ASN A 119 -12.38 9.44 -0.67
C ASN A 119 -12.85 8.08 -0.17
N VAL A 120 -13.55 7.34 -1.03
CA VAL A 120 -14.05 5.99 -0.75
C VAL A 120 -12.92 4.96 -0.84
N PHE A 121 -12.04 5.14 -1.81
CA PHE A 121 -10.91 4.24 -2.09
C PHE A 121 -9.59 4.88 -1.70
N ASN A 122 -8.62 4.06 -1.33
CA ASN A 122 -7.24 4.53 -1.18
C ASN A 122 -6.72 5.03 -2.53
N PRO A 123 -6.33 6.32 -2.64
CA PRO A 123 -5.98 6.91 -3.93
C PRO A 123 -4.77 6.26 -4.60
N ALA A 124 -3.72 5.93 -3.83
CA ALA A 124 -2.53 5.32 -4.38
C ALA A 124 -2.80 3.92 -4.93
N ILE A 125 -3.64 3.14 -4.23
CA ILE A 125 -4.05 1.80 -4.69
C ILE A 125 -4.93 1.90 -5.94
N ALA A 126 -5.87 2.84 -5.98
CA ALA A 126 -6.70 3.06 -7.16
C ALA A 126 -5.86 3.40 -8.41
N GLY A 127 -4.85 4.28 -8.25
CA GLY A 127 -3.89 4.59 -9.30
C GLY A 127 -3.10 3.35 -9.74
N ARG A 128 -2.56 2.57 -8.79
CA ARG A 128 -1.81 1.34 -9.08
C ARG A 128 -2.66 0.30 -9.84
N VAL A 129 -3.86 0.02 -9.37
CA VAL A 129 -4.73 -1.00 -10.00
C VAL A 129 -5.15 -0.54 -11.39
N PHE A 130 -5.46 0.74 -11.57
CA PHE A 130 -5.72 1.30 -12.90
C PHE A 130 -4.53 1.07 -13.84
N LEU A 131 -3.30 1.39 -13.40
CA LEU A 131 -2.11 1.18 -14.21
C LEU A 131 -1.86 -0.30 -14.51
N LEU A 132 -2.07 -1.20 -13.56
CA LEU A 132 -1.89 -2.63 -13.74
C LEU A 132 -2.84 -3.22 -14.80
N ILE A 133 -4.08 -2.71 -14.86
CA ILE A 133 -5.07 -3.17 -15.83
C ILE A 133 -4.83 -2.52 -17.21
N SER A 134 -4.50 -1.22 -17.24
CA SER A 134 -4.37 -0.46 -18.49
C SER A 134 -2.99 -0.61 -19.16
N PHE A 135 -1.94 -0.80 -18.37
CA PHE A 135 -0.55 -0.86 -18.83
C PHE A 135 0.20 -2.06 -18.22
N PRO A 136 -0.30 -3.30 -18.39
CA PRO A 136 0.26 -4.49 -17.72
C PRO A 136 1.73 -4.71 -18.04
N THR A 137 2.17 -4.47 -19.26
CA THR A 137 3.56 -4.67 -19.69
C THR A 137 4.55 -3.85 -18.86
N TYR A 138 4.23 -2.55 -18.60
CA TYR A 138 5.08 -1.68 -17.78
C TYR A 138 4.98 -1.97 -16.29
N MET A 139 3.91 -2.59 -15.85
CA MET A 139 3.66 -2.92 -14.44
C MET A 139 4.20 -4.30 -14.03
N THR A 140 4.58 -5.13 -14.99
CA THR A 140 5.15 -6.47 -14.75
C THR A 140 6.62 -6.58 -15.17
N ASP A 141 7.22 -5.50 -15.66
CA ASP A 141 8.65 -5.43 -15.99
C ASP A 141 9.47 -5.08 -14.74
N TRP A 142 10.05 -6.11 -14.14
CA TRP A 142 10.83 -5.97 -12.90
C TRP A 142 12.32 -5.97 -13.20
N LYS A 143 13.08 -5.10 -12.53
CA LYS A 143 14.56 -5.15 -12.49
C LYS A 143 15.04 -5.88 -11.25
N ALA A 144 16.12 -6.62 -11.38
CA ALA A 144 16.86 -7.10 -10.25
C ALA A 144 17.55 -5.93 -9.53
N PRO A 145 17.61 -5.90 -8.19
CA PRO A 145 18.30 -4.85 -7.45
C PRO A 145 19.81 -4.92 -7.71
N GLN A 146 20.41 -3.83 -8.21
CA GLN A 146 21.83 -3.77 -8.61
C GLN A 146 22.64 -2.72 -7.86
N GLY A 147 22.00 -1.93 -6.98
CA GLY A 147 22.62 -0.81 -6.28
C GLY A 147 22.69 0.48 -7.11
N LEU A 148 23.19 1.54 -6.46
CA LEU A 148 23.20 2.92 -6.99
C LEU A 148 23.91 3.09 -8.35
N PHE A 149 24.89 2.28 -8.64
CA PHE A 149 25.76 2.41 -9.82
C PHE A 149 25.72 1.21 -10.75
N GLY A 150 24.76 0.31 -10.58
CA GLY A 150 24.59 -0.85 -11.47
C GLY A 150 24.21 -0.39 -12.88
N ALA A 151 25.05 -0.69 -13.85
CA ALA A 151 24.88 -0.23 -15.24
C ALA A 151 23.98 -1.14 -16.07
N ASP A 152 23.84 -2.41 -15.71
CA ASP A 152 23.13 -3.41 -16.52
C ASP A 152 21.73 -3.67 -15.99
N ALA A 153 20.76 -3.49 -16.87
CA ALA A 153 19.36 -3.83 -16.59
C ALA A 153 19.15 -5.34 -16.71
N VAL A 154 19.47 -6.08 -15.65
CA VAL A 154 19.06 -7.50 -15.58
C VAL A 154 17.59 -7.53 -15.18
N SER A 155 16.74 -8.08 -16.06
CA SER A 155 15.34 -8.31 -15.71
C SER A 155 15.26 -9.35 -14.60
N GLY A 156 14.51 -9.03 -13.54
CA GLY A 156 14.26 -9.93 -12.43
C GLY A 156 12.76 -10.21 -12.35
N ALA A 157 12.36 -11.45 -12.18
CA ALA A 157 10.98 -11.76 -11.91
C ALA A 157 10.73 -11.75 -10.38
N THR A 158 9.50 -11.42 -9.98
CA THR A 158 9.13 -11.51 -8.56
C THR A 158 9.05 -12.97 -8.13
N PRO A 159 9.37 -13.31 -6.86
CA PRO A 159 9.27 -14.69 -6.38
C PRO A 159 7.89 -15.30 -6.61
N LEU A 160 6.82 -14.53 -6.36
CA LEU A 160 5.45 -15.00 -6.62
C LEU A 160 5.15 -15.20 -8.09
N GLY A 161 5.71 -14.37 -8.97
CA GLY A 161 5.58 -14.52 -10.42
C GLY A 161 6.25 -15.80 -10.91
N LEU A 162 7.49 -16.06 -10.50
CA LEU A 162 8.24 -17.28 -10.84
C LEU A 162 7.58 -18.56 -10.30
N ILE A 163 7.10 -18.51 -9.06
CA ILE A 163 6.37 -19.66 -8.49
C ILE A 163 5.12 -19.95 -9.31
N LYS A 164 4.37 -18.92 -9.69
CA LYS A 164 3.16 -19.08 -10.46
C LYS A 164 3.42 -19.65 -11.86
N GLU A 165 4.45 -19.16 -12.53
CA GLU A 165 4.86 -19.62 -13.85
C GLU A 165 5.40 -21.05 -13.79
N GLY A 166 6.26 -21.37 -12.83
CA GLY A 166 6.81 -22.71 -12.65
C GLY A 166 5.75 -23.75 -12.29
N LEU A 167 4.73 -23.39 -11.49
CA LEU A 167 3.58 -24.25 -11.20
C LEU A 167 2.76 -24.57 -12.47
N LEU A 168 2.63 -23.63 -13.41
CA LEU A 168 1.98 -23.89 -14.70
C LEU A 168 2.80 -24.86 -15.57
N GLN A 169 4.12 -24.90 -15.39
CA GLN A 169 5.04 -25.83 -16.05
C GLN A 169 5.15 -27.19 -15.32
N GLY A 170 4.40 -27.37 -14.22
CA GLY A 170 4.39 -28.62 -13.45
C GLY A 170 5.56 -28.78 -12.46
N GLN A 171 6.30 -27.71 -12.17
CA GLN A 171 7.35 -27.69 -11.16
C GLN A 171 6.75 -27.61 -9.74
N THR A 172 7.50 -28.05 -8.73
CA THR A 172 7.11 -27.88 -7.32
C THR A 172 7.61 -26.56 -6.75
N VAL A 173 6.91 -26.01 -5.77
CA VAL A 173 7.29 -24.75 -5.10
C VAL A 173 8.71 -24.83 -4.53
N THR A 174 9.05 -25.94 -3.89
CA THR A 174 10.38 -26.19 -3.31
C THR A 174 11.49 -26.25 -4.38
N GLY A 175 11.20 -26.84 -5.55
CA GLY A 175 12.10 -26.89 -6.69
C GLY A 175 12.39 -25.49 -7.24
N ILE A 176 11.35 -24.70 -7.47
CA ILE A 176 11.46 -23.33 -7.99
C ILE A 176 12.26 -22.43 -7.01
N MET A 177 12.01 -22.55 -5.69
CA MET A 177 12.76 -21.82 -4.68
C MET A 177 14.25 -22.17 -4.67
N ALA A 178 14.58 -23.45 -4.80
CA ALA A 178 15.96 -23.92 -4.84
C ALA A 178 16.70 -23.51 -6.13
N GLU A 179 16.04 -23.64 -7.28
CA GLU A 179 16.60 -23.27 -8.59
C GLU A 179 16.94 -21.79 -8.69
N ASN A 180 16.08 -20.93 -8.15
CA ASN A 180 16.28 -19.47 -8.17
C ASN A 180 17.07 -18.94 -6.98
N GLY A 181 17.48 -19.80 -6.04
CA GLY A 181 18.29 -19.43 -4.88
C GLY A 181 17.57 -18.48 -3.91
N PHE A 182 16.25 -18.49 -3.86
CA PHE A 182 15.49 -17.63 -2.96
C PHE A 182 15.64 -18.07 -1.51
N SER A 183 16.08 -17.15 -0.67
CA SER A 183 16.21 -17.32 0.78
C SER A 183 15.31 -16.34 1.52
N TYR A 184 14.71 -16.79 2.62
CA TYR A 184 13.92 -15.91 3.52
C TYR A 184 14.74 -14.74 4.05
N GLY A 185 16.05 -14.92 4.24
CA GLY A 185 16.95 -13.84 4.62
C GLY A 185 17.03 -12.74 3.57
N GLN A 186 17.09 -13.10 2.28
CA GLN A 186 17.07 -12.13 1.19
C GLN A 186 15.73 -11.38 1.11
N MET A 187 14.61 -12.06 1.38
CA MET A 187 13.28 -11.44 1.43
C MET A 187 13.15 -10.42 2.56
N LEU A 188 13.83 -10.63 3.68
CA LEU A 188 13.85 -9.70 4.81
C LEU A 188 14.74 -8.49 4.55
N PHE A 189 15.96 -8.70 4.02
CA PHE A 189 17.03 -7.70 4.00
C PHE A 189 17.18 -6.90 2.71
N ALA A 190 16.39 -7.17 1.67
CA ALA A 190 16.45 -6.42 0.43
C ALA A 190 17.34 -6.97 -0.69
N ASN A 191 17.06 -8.13 -1.22
CA ASN A 191 17.74 -8.60 -2.43
C ASN A 191 16.81 -9.37 -3.37
N ILE A 192 15.57 -8.90 -3.54
CA ILE A 192 14.58 -9.58 -4.37
C ILE A 192 13.97 -8.59 -5.35
N GLY A 193 13.84 -9.01 -6.61
CA GLY A 193 13.10 -8.25 -7.62
C GLY A 193 11.63 -8.13 -7.24
N GLY A 194 11.07 -6.92 -7.40
CA GLY A 194 9.68 -6.65 -7.06
C GLY A 194 9.37 -5.16 -7.10
N THR A 195 8.23 -4.79 -6.52
CA THR A 195 7.90 -3.37 -6.34
C THR A 195 8.92 -2.69 -5.42
N ALA A 196 9.09 -1.39 -5.60
CA ALA A 196 10.01 -0.60 -4.79
C ALA A 196 9.75 -0.74 -3.27
N GLY A 197 8.48 -0.94 -2.89
CA GLY A 197 8.09 -1.17 -1.50
C GLY A 197 8.30 -2.59 -0.98
N GLU A 198 8.61 -3.56 -1.85
CA GLU A 198 8.85 -4.95 -1.42
C GLU A 198 10.32 -5.24 -1.12
N ILE A 199 11.22 -4.35 -1.52
CA ILE A 199 12.66 -4.55 -1.41
C ILE A 199 13.10 -4.86 0.02
N SER A 200 12.58 -4.17 1.02
CA SER A 200 12.98 -4.37 2.42
C SER A 200 11.78 -4.44 3.35
N ALA A 201 11.46 -5.65 3.75
CA ALA A 201 10.48 -5.90 4.80
C ALA A 201 10.84 -5.16 6.10
N ILE A 202 12.12 -5.16 6.47
CA ILE A 202 12.61 -4.51 7.70
C ILE A 202 12.42 -3.00 7.66
N ALA A 203 12.69 -2.32 6.55
CA ALA A 203 12.51 -0.88 6.44
C ALA A 203 11.04 -0.48 6.58
N LEU A 204 10.12 -1.26 5.99
CA LEU A 204 8.67 -1.05 6.15
C LEU A 204 8.20 -1.35 7.59
N LEU A 205 8.70 -2.42 8.20
CA LEU A 205 8.37 -2.76 9.59
C LEU A 205 8.89 -1.69 10.57
N ALA A 206 10.07 -1.11 10.33
CA ALA A 206 10.56 0.01 11.11
C ALA A 206 9.63 1.23 11.00
N GLY A 207 9.16 1.55 9.79
CA GLY A 207 8.14 2.59 9.58
C GLY A 207 6.82 2.27 10.29
N PHE A 208 6.38 1.01 10.24
CA PHE A 208 5.17 0.57 10.94
C PHE A 208 5.29 0.72 12.47
N VAL A 209 6.41 0.28 13.04
CA VAL A 209 6.68 0.46 14.48
C VAL A 209 6.70 1.93 14.86
N TYR A 210 7.30 2.80 14.04
CA TYR A 210 7.26 4.24 14.27
C TYR A 210 5.80 4.76 14.32
N LEU A 211 4.94 4.37 13.36
CA LEU A 211 3.53 4.78 13.35
C LEU A 211 2.75 4.26 14.58
N LEU A 212 3.06 3.05 15.07
CA LEU A 212 2.47 2.50 16.29
C LEU A 212 2.88 3.28 17.53
N VAL A 213 4.18 3.57 17.68
CA VAL A 213 4.73 4.34 18.81
C VAL A 213 4.14 5.77 18.84
N ARG A 214 4.01 6.39 17.66
CA ARG A 214 3.37 7.70 17.50
C ARG A 214 1.84 7.65 17.65
N ARG A 215 1.25 6.47 17.81
CA ARG A 215 -0.21 6.22 17.89
C ARG A 215 -0.97 6.79 16.68
N VAL A 216 -0.29 6.83 15.52
CA VAL A 216 -0.91 7.23 14.25
C VAL A 216 -1.84 6.13 13.76
N ILE A 217 -1.49 4.87 13.93
CA ILE A 217 -2.29 3.71 13.51
C ILE A 217 -2.53 2.75 14.67
N ARG A 218 -3.55 1.90 14.52
CA ARG A 218 -3.86 0.81 15.45
C ARG A 218 -3.53 -0.53 14.80
N PRO A 219 -2.92 -1.50 15.54
CA PRO A 219 -2.40 -2.73 14.93
C PRO A 219 -3.48 -3.76 14.54
N HIS A 220 -4.73 -3.61 14.96
CA HIS A 220 -5.77 -4.62 14.82
C HIS A 220 -6.07 -4.99 13.36
N ILE A 221 -6.05 -4.03 12.41
CA ILE A 221 -6.25 -4.30 10.97
C ILE A 221 -5.07 -5.10 10.43
N THR A 222 -3.85 -4.65 10.65
CA THR A 222 -2.63 -5.32 10.18
C THR A 222 -2.52 -6.73 10.73
N LEU A 223 -2.74 -6.91 12.04
CA LEU A 223 -2.68 -8.22 12.69
C LEU A 223 -3.77 -9.17 12.18
N SER A 224 -4.99 -8.68 11.92
CA SER A 224 -6.05 -9.52 11.35
C SER A 224 -5.75 -9.95 9.92
N ILE A 225 -5.13 -9.08 9.09
CA ILE A 225 -4.66 -9.45 7.75
C ILE A 225 -3.60 -10.55 7.85
N TRP A 226 -2.56 -10.35 8.67
CA TRP A 226 -1.47 -11.31 8.80
C TRP A 226 -1.94 -12.65 9.36
N ALA A 227 -2.80 -12.63 10.38
CA ALA A 227 -3.38 -13.86 10.94
C ALA A 227 -4.20 -14.62 9.89
N THR A 228 -5.03 -13.94 9.11
CA THR A 228 -5.83 -14.57 8.05
C THR A 228 -4.96 -15.16 6.95
N VAL A 229 -3.96 -14.40 6.48
CA VAL A 229 -3.02 -14.88 5.47
C VAL A 229 -2.25 -16.10 5.99
N ALA A 230 -1.75 -16.05 7.24
CA ALA A 230 -1.03 -17.18 7.83
C ALA A 230 -1.91 -18.42 7.97
N VAL A 231 -3.15 -18.27 8.46
CA VAL A 231 -4.08 -19.40 8.65
C VAL A 231 -4.49 -20.00 7.30
N VAL A 232 -4.92 -19.17 6.34
CA VAL A 232 -5.33 -19.66 5.01
C VAL A 232 -4.16 -20.32 4.29
N SER A 233 -2.98 -19.68 4.30
CA SER A 233 -1.78 -20.25 3.70
C SER A 233 -1.37 -21.56 4.35
N LEU A 234 -1.44 -21.66 5.68
CA LEU A 234 -1.12 -22.89 6.42
C LEU A 234 -2.06 -24.04 6.03
N ILE A 235 -3.37 -23.79 5.94
CA ILE A 235 -4.35 -24.80 5.55
C ILE A 235 -4.03 -25.36 4.16
N PHE A 236 -3.82 -24.50 3.17
CA PHE A 236 -3.50 -24.94 1.80
C PHE A 236 -2.14 -25.63 1.73
N TRP A 237 -1.13 -25.11 2.41
CA TRP A 237 0.20 -25.72 2.45
C TRP A 237 0.19 -27.13 3.08
N LEU A 238 -0.55 -27.34 4.17
CA LEU A 238 -0.71 -28.67 4.79
C LEU A 238 -1.45 -29.67 3.88
N CYS A 239 -2.39 -29.16 3.05
CA CYS A 239 -3.12 -30.03 2.10
C CYS A 239 -2.25 -30.47 0.91
N ALA A 240 -1.41 -29.56 0.39
CA ALA A 240 -0.58 -29.83 -0.78
C ALA A 240 0.71 -28.96 -0.78
N PRO A 241 1.75 -29.37 -0.03
CA PRO A 241 2.96 -28.55 0.14
C PRO A 241 3.77 -28.37 -1.14
N GLU A 242 3.55 -29.22 -2.15
CA GLU A 242 4.20 -29.11 -3.44
C GLU A 242 3.58 -28.01 -4.34
N ARG A 243 2.31 -27.66 -4.11
CA ARG A 243 1.55 -26.70 -4.93
C ARG A 243 1.37 -25.34 -4.28
N PHE A 244 1.33 -25.28 -2.98
CA PHE A 244 1.04 -24.06 -2.24
C PHE A 244 2.25 -23.57 -1.45
N THR A 245 2.41 -22.27 -1.43
CA THR A 245 3.50 -21.60 -0.73
C THR A 245 3.26 -21.60 0.78
N ASP A 246 4.32 -21.66 1.55
CA ASP A 246 4.28 -21.61 3.01
C ASP A 246 3.81 -20.22 3.53
N PRO A 247 3.33 -20.15 4.77
CA PRO A 247 2.82 -18.90 5.36
C PRO A 247 3.84 -17.77 5.42
N LEU A 248 5.10 -18.08 5.70
CA LEU A 248 6.14 -17.06 5.83
C LEU A 248 6.44 -16.37 4.50
N LEU A 249 6.53 -17.15 3.42
CA LEU A 249 6.72 -16.63 2.07
C LEU A 249 5.56 -15.70 1.68
N ASN A 250 4.32 -16.10 1.97
CA ASN A 250 3.15 -15.28 1.65
C ASN A 250 3.09 -13.96 2.43
N LEU A 251 3.61 -13.92 3.65
CA LEU A 251 3.69 -12.71 4.46
C LEU A 251 4.80 -11.76 4.00
N LEU A 252 5.93 -12.30 3.53
CA LEU A 252 7.10 -11.50 3.16
C LEU A 252 7.09 -10.98 1.72
N THR A 253 6.22 -11.50 0.86
CA THR A 253 6.21 -11.21 -0.59
C THR A 253 4.93 -10.54 -1.06
N GLY A 254 4.98 -9.94 -2.26
CA GLY A 254 3.81 -9.43 -2.96
C GLY A 254 3.14 -8.22 -2.33
N GLY A 255 3.92 -7.24 -1.87
CA GLY A 255 3.38 -6.00 -1.31
C GLY A 255 2.58 -6.17 -0.02
N MET A 256 2.64 -7.35 0.62
CA MET A 256 1.85 -7.66 1.80
C MET A 256 2.14 -6.72 2.96
N ILE A 257 3.41 -6.44 3.24
CA ILE A 257 3.82 -5.59 4.36
C ILE A 257 3.43 -4.14 4.10
N LEU A 258 3.73 -3.59 2.91
CA LEU A 258 3.36 -2.21 2.56
C LEU A 258 1.83 -2.04 2.58
N GLY A 259 1.11 -2.98 1.97
CA GLY A 259 -0.36 -2.97 1.91
C GLY A 259 -1.01 -3.06 3.27
N SER A 260 -0.58 -3.98 4.13
CA SER A 260 -1.20 -4.22 5.44
C SER A 260 -0.82 -3.17 6.48
N CYS A 261 0.43 -2.68 6.46
CA CYS A 261 0.93 -1.76 7.49
C CYS A 261 0.53 -0.30 7.24
N VAL A 262 0.45 0.12 5.97
CA VAL A 262 0.27 1.54 5.64
C VAL A 262 -1.01 1.78 4.83
N MET A 263 -1.27 0.95 3.81
CA MET A 263 -2.36 1.24 2.87
C MET A 263 -3.73 0.81 3.39
N ALA A 264 -3.83 -0.35 4.06
CA ALA A 264 -5.07 -0.84 4.66
C ALA A 264 -5.43 -0.10 5.96
N THR A 265 -4.45 0.55 6.59
CA THR A 265 -4.65 1.31 7.83
C THR A 265 -4.92 2.79 7.60
N ASP A 266 -5.19 3.21 6.37
CA ASP A 266 -5.55 4.58 6.04
C ASP A 266 -6.83 5.00 6.77
N TYR A 267 -6.80 6.17 7.43
CA TYR A 267 -7.88 6.67 8.28
C TYR A 267 -9.21 6.85 7.55
N VAL A 268 -9.14 7.22 6.27
CA VAL A 268 -10.34 7.59 5.51
C VAL A 268 -11.05 6.36 4.97
N THR A 269 -10.28 5.36 4.55
CA THR A 269 -10.77 4.20 3.81
C THR A 269 -10.87 2.93 4.65
N SER A 270 -10.58 3.01 5.96
CA SER A 270 -10.73 1.90 6.91
C SER A 270 -11.92 2.08 7.85
N PRO A 271 -12.49 1.00 8.43
CA PRO A 271 -13.60 1.07 9.36
C PRO A 271 -13.26 1.80 10.65
N MET A 272 -14.23 2.58 11.18
CA MET A 272 -14.05 3.34 12.42
C MET A 272 -14.02 2.47 13.67
N SER A 273 -14.75 1.34 13.68
CA SER A 273 -14.87 0.44 14.83
C SER A 273 -13.79 -0.64 14.80
N ILE A 274 -13.32 -1.08 15.99
CA ILE A 274 -12.31 -2.16 16.09
C ILE A 274 -12.86 -3.46 15.51
N LYS A 275 -14.13 -3.81 15.78
CA LYS A 275 -14.77 -5.01 15.24
C LYS A 275 -14.88 -4.95 13.71
N GLY A 276 -15.31 -3.82 13.16
CA GLY A 276 -15.33 -3.59 11.72
C GLY A 276 -13.93 -3.67 11.11
N GLY A 277 -12.91 -3.12 11.78
CA GLY A 277 -11.51 -3.20 11.36
C GLY A 277 -10.94 -4.62 11.32
N VAL A 278 -11.32 -5.49 12.28
CA VAL A 278 -10.91 -6.91 12.26
C VAL A 278 -11.56 -7.64 11.08
N ILE A 279 -12.88 -7.45 10.85
CA ILE A 279 -13.58 -8.08 9.72
C ILE A 279 -13.03 -7.58 8.38
N PHE A 280 -12.75 -6.28 8.29
CA PHE A 280 -12.09 -5.67 7.14
C PHE A 280 -10.74 -6.32 6.85
N GLY A 281 -9.90 -6.50 7.87
CA GLY A 281 -8.61 -7.15 7.74
C GLY A 281 -8.70 -8.63 7.37
N VAL A 282 -9.65 -9.38 7.96
CA VAL A 282 -9.94 -10.77 7.58
C VAL A 282 -10.36 -10.86 6.12
N GLY A 283 -11.25 -9.96 5.67
CA GLY A 283 -11.69 -9.90 4.28
C GLY A 283 -10.52 -9.63 3.31
N ILE A 284 -9.65 -8.67 3.63
CA ILE A 284 -8.45 -8.37 2.81
C ILE A 284 -7.55 -9.59 2.74
N GLY A 285 -7.21 -10.21 3.88
CA GLY A 285 -6.33 -11.38 3.91
C GLY A 285 -6.89 -12.55 3.11
N PHE A 286 -8.17 -12.85 3.26
CA PHE A 286 -8.85 -13.92 2.54
C PHE A 286 -8.86 -13.67 1.02
N ILE A 287 -9.32 -12.50 0.58
CA ILE A 287 -9.38 -12.16 -0.85
C ILE A 287 -7.97 -12.18 -1.48
N THR A 288 -6.96 -11.67 -0.74
CA THR A 288 -5.57 -11.70 -1.21
C THR A 288 -5.11 -13.13 -1.49
N MET A 289 -5.38 -14.06 -0.57
CA MET A 289 -4.97 -15.47 -0.74
C MET A 289 -5.75 -16.15 -1.87
N MET A 290 -7.05 -15.84 -2.03
CA MET A 290 -7.84 -16.37 -3.14
C MET A 290 -7.29 -15.90 -4.50
N ILE A 291 -6.92 -14.62 -4.62
CA ILE A 291 -6.32 -14.10 -5.86
C ILE A 291 -4.95 -14.73 -6.12
N ARG A 292 -4.11 -14.88 -5.09
CA ARG A 292 -2.78 -15.48 -5.25
C ARG A 292 -2.84 -16.94 -5.73
N TYR A 293 -3.72 -17.73 -5.15
CA TYR A 293 -3.79 -19.16 -5.44
C TYR A 293 -4.63 -19.51 -6.68
N PHE A 294 -5.73 -18.80 -6.88
CA PHE A 294 -6.70 -19.12 -7.93
C PHE A 294 -6.83 -18.05 -9.01
N GLY A 295 -6.42 -16.83 -8.75
CA GLY A 295 -6.49 -15.73 -9.72
C GLY A 295 -5.38 -15.79 -10.79
N SER A 296 -5.45 -14.94 -11.81
CA SER A 296 -4.41 -14.80 -12.84
C SER A 296 -3.25 -13.91 -12.38
N TYR A 297 -3.46 -12.99 -11.46
CA TYR A 297 -2.41 -12.10 -10.94
C TYR A 297 -1.60 -12.77 -9.82
N PRO A 298 -0.26 -12.60 -9.77
CA PRO A 298 0.57 -13.11 -8.68
C PRO A 298 0.35 -12.35 -7.36
N GLU A 299 -0.05 -11.09 -7.44
CA GLU A 299 -0.31 -10.21 -6.30
C GLU A 299 -1.79 -9.88 -6.19
N GLY A 300 -2.36 -10.08 -5.00
CA GLY A 300 -3.79 -9.84 -4.74
C GLY A 300 -4.07 -8.67 -3.81
N MET A 301 -3.05 -8.15 -3.09
CA MET A 301 -3.24 -7.21 -1.97
C MET A 301 -3.94 -5.91 -2.39
N SER A 302 -3.56 -5.31 -3.51
CA SER A 302 -4.14 -4.07 -4.00
C SER A 302 -5.61 -4.22 -4.37
N PHE A 303 -5.97 -5.31 -5.06
CA PHE A 303 -7.36 -5.61 -5.39
C PHE A 303 -8.20 -5.87 -4.14
N ALA A 304 -7.64 -6.64 -3.20
CA ALA A 304 -8.31 -6.97 -1.94
C ALA A 304 -8.65 -5.71 -1.13
N ILE A 305 -7.69 -4.76 -1.02
CA ILE A 305 -7.94 -3.50 -0.32
C ILE A 305 -9.02 -2.68 -1.03
N LEU A 306 -8.99 -2.55 -2.37
CA LEU A 306 -10.02 -1.81 -3.10
C LEU A 306 -11.41 -2.41 -2.92
N ILE A 307 -11.54 -3.73 -3.04
CA ILE A 307 -12.82 -4.41 -2.83
C ILE A 307 -13.33 -4.17 -1.41
N MET A 308 -12.47 -4.33 -0.43
CA MET A 308 -12.86 -4.13 0.97
C MET A 308 -13.12 -2.66 1.31
N ASN A 309 -12.44 -1.70 0.67
CA ASN A 309 -12.77 -0.28 0.81
C ASN A 309 -14.21 0.01 0.38
N ALA A 310 -14.70 -0.62 -0.69
CA ALA A 310 -16.11 -0.50 -1.12
C ALA A 310 -17.09 -1.06 -0.07
N VAL A 311 -16.66 -2.01 0.77
CA VAL A 311 -17.48 -2.63 1.82
C VAL A 311 -17.46 -1.81 3.13
N VAL A 312 -16.49 -0.91 3.33
CA VAL A 312 -16.34 -0.11 4.56
C VAL A 312 -17.61 0.63 4.97
N PRO A 313 -18.36 1.28 4.07
CA PRO A 313 -19.63 1.94 4.46
C PRO A 313 -20.61 0.97 5.12
N LEU A 314 -20.73 -0.27 4.61
CA LEU A 314 -21.59 -1.31 5.17
C LEU A 314 -21.07 -1.76 6.56
N LEU A 315 -19.77 -1.94 6.70
CA LEU A 315 -19.16 -2.29 7.99
C LEU A 315 -19.39 -1.21 9.05
N ASN A 316 -19.33 0.06 8.66
CA ASN A 316 -19.60 1.18 9.56
C ASN A 316 -21.10 1.28 9.94
N MET A 317 -22.01 0.85 9.06
CA MET A 317 -23.44 0.74 9.37
C MET A 317 -23.75 -0.40 10.36
N TRP A 318 -23.08 -1.55 10.22
CA TRP A 318 -23.31 -2.71 11.08
C TRP A 318 -22.60 -2.62 12.44
N PHE A 319 -21.42 -2.01 12.49
CA PHE A 319 -20.58 -1.91 13.69
C PHE A 319 -20.44 -0.46 14.13
N HIS A 320 -21.55 0.13 14.62
CA HIS A 320 -21.52 1.49 15.15
C HIS A 320 -20.61 1.59 16.38
N GLN A 321 -19.91 2.71 16.50
CA GLN A 321 -19.31 3.08 17.77
C GLN A 321 -20.41 3.42 18.78
N LYS A 322 -20.28 2.92 20.00
CA LYS A 322 -21.16 3.30 21.10
C LYS A 322 -21.11 4.83 21.28
N LYS A 323 -22.27 5.47 21.34
CA LYS A 323 -22.34 6.90 21.63
C LYS A 323 -21.91 7.13 23.08
N TYR A 324 -21.11 8.17 23.33
CA TYR A 324 -20.73 8.55 24.69
C TYR A 324 -21.98 8.74 25.56
N GLY A 325 -22.01 8.11 26.75
CA GLY A 325 -23.14 8.23 27.71
C GLY A 325 -24.36 7.34 27.39
N ARG A 326 -24.27 6.38 26.48
CA ARG A 326 -25.27 5.31 26.28
C ARG A 326 -24.60 3.96 26.52
N ASP A 327 -25.05 3.26 27.55
CA ASP A 327 -24.73 1.86 27.81
C ASP A 327 -25.34 0.93 26.76
#